data_21d544ce80591ad7333c4cd2f49952e9
#
_entry.id   21d544ce80591ad7333c4cd2f49952e9
#
_cell.length_a   1.000
_cell.length_b   1.000
_cell.length_c   1.000
_cell.angle_alpha   90.00
_cell.angle_beta   90.00
_cell.angle_gamma   90.00
#
_symmetry.space_group_name_H-M   'P 1'
#
loop_
_entity.id
_entity.type
_entity.pdbx_description
1 polymer ?
#
loop_
_entity_poly.entity_id
_entity_poly.type
_entity_poly.pdbx_seq_one_letter_code
_entity_poly.pdbx_strand_id
1 'polypeptide(L)'
;TKAKTSSRPITAIEAQDYMFEAWIFFEMLDYVEKQKGIRCHLTFGKYQKSIDPNRFFKFKLDGADVIFYYEKKYINWLDTDNFPDFTVTVNGKLIYILDAKNYAEGNKLGKDAKDQLLSYMIGLDCGMGSFILPYYPTEDYVETKEHPDGKTKVDFLRITPSWKLEKKRTQSLEHIFEIISEHVKSLKN
;
A
#
# COMPACT_ATOMS: atom_id res chain seq x y z
N THR A 1 -21.96 -28.54 17.30
CA THR A 1 -22.61 -27.33 16.80
C THR A 1 -21.68 -26.70 15.77
N LYS A 2 -21.97 -26.90 14.45
CA LYS A 2 -21.22 -26.28 13.36
C LYS A 2 -21.55 -24.78 13.36
N ALA A 3 -20.56 -23.94 13.59
CA ALA A 3 -20.66 -22.52 13.35
C ALA A 3 -20.93 -22.31 11.85
N LYS A 4 -22.12 -21.82 11.50
CA LYS A 4 -22.45 -21.31 10.17
C LYS A 4 -21.63 -20.03 10.01
N THR A 5 -20.54 -20.08 9.26
CA THR A 5 -19.92 -18.89 8.68
C THR A 5 -20.92 -18.33 7.66
N SER A 6 -21.72 -17.37 8.10
CA SER A 6 -22.55 -16.57 7.21
C SER A 6 -21.62 -15.70 6.38
N SER A 7 -21.27 -16.15 5.17
CA SER A 7 -20.65 -15.30 4.19
C SER A 7 -21.67 -14.28 3.71
N ARG A 8 -21.61 -13.07 4.21
CA ARG A 8 -22.36 -11.93 3.68
C ARG A 8 -22.01 -11.78 2.18
N PRO A 9 -23.00 -11.63 1.29
CA PRO A 9 -22.70 -11.34 -0.11
C PRO A 9 -21.88 -10.05 -0.21
N ILE A 10 -20.80 -10.09 -0.99
CA ILE A 10 -19.98 -8.91 -1.28
C ILE A 10 -20.83 -7.96 -2.13
N THR A 11 -20.90 -6.69 -1.74
CA THR A 11 -21.57 -5.66 -2.53
C THR A 11 -20.78 -5.36 -3.80
N ALA A 12 -21.42 -4.79 -4.83
CA ALA A 12 -20.73 -4.38 -6.06
C ALA A 12 -19.60 -3.35 -5.78
N ILE A 13 -19.79 -2.48 -4.79
CA ILE A 13 -18.79 -1.49 -4.38
C ILE A 13 -17.58 -2.19 -3.74
N GLU A 14 -17.81 -3.07 -2.77
CA GLU A 14 -16.73 -3.84 -2.14
C GLU A 14 -15.94 -4.66 -3.18
N ALA A 15 -16.61 -5.22 -4.19
CA ALA A 15 -15.96 -5.94 -5.27
C ALA A 15 -15.06 -5.02 -6.13
N GLN A 16 -15.49 -3.78 -6.40
CA GLN A 16 -14.69 -2.80 -7.13
C GLN A 16 -13.45 -2.36 -6.35
N ASP A 17 -13.58 -2.16 -5.04
CA ASP A 17 -12.45 -1.80 -4.17
C ASP A 17 -11.41 -2.91 -4.16
N TYR A 18 -11.82 -4.17 -3.97
CA TYR A 18 -10.92 -5.33 -4.06
C TYR A 18 -10.24 -5.46 -5.42
N MET A 19 -10.96 -5.21 -6.51
CA MET A 19 -10.38 -5.27 -7.85
C MET A 19 -9.33 -4.16 -8.04
N PHE A 20 -9.59 -2.96 -7.52
CA PHE A 20 -8.68 -1.84 -7.59
C PHE A 20 -7.40 -2.11 -6.78
N GLU A 21 -7.54 -2.58 -5.54
CA GLU A 21 -6.41 -2.96 -4.70
C GLU A 21 -5.58 -4.09 -5.33
N ALA A 22 -6.22 -5.17 -5.77
CA ALA A 22 -5.51 -6.28 -6.42
C ALA A 22 -4.77 -5.79 -7.68
N TRP A 23 -5.38 -4.92 -8.46
CA TRP A 23 -4.76 -4.34 -9.64
C TRP A 23 -3.52 -3.51 -9.26
N ILE A 24 -3.58 -2.64 -8.24
CA ILE A 24 -2.43 -1.87 -7.74
C ILE A 24 -1.29 -2.80 -7.33
N PHE A 25 -1.59 -3.88 -6.61
CA PHE A 25 -0.59 -4.85 -6.18
C PHE A 25 0.17 -5.44 -7.37
N PHE A 26 -0.53 -5.84 -8.44
CA PHE A 26 0.10 -6.37 -9.65
C PHE A 26 0.81 -5.30 -10.49
N GLU A 27 0.31 -4.07 -10.53
CA GLU A 27 1.01 -2.94 -11.18
C GLU A 27 2.36 -2.65 -10.50
N MET A 28 2.41 -2.71 -9.15
CA MET A 28 3.66 -2.52 -8.43
C MET A 28 4.64 -3.68 -8.67
N LEU A 29 4.16 -4.93 -8.68
CA LEU A 29 4.98 -6.09 -9.04
C LEU A 29 5.56 -5.94 -10.46
N ASP A 30 4.70 -5.63 -11.43
CA ASP A 30 5.07 -5.46 -12.83
C ASP A 30 6.08 -4.31 -13.02
N TYR A 31 5.89 -3.22 -12.29
CA TYR A 31 6.81 -2.09 -12.26
C TYR A 31 8.22 -2.51 -11.78
N VAL A 32 8.30 -3.23 -10.67
CA VAL A 32 9.58 -3.70 -10.13
C VAL A 32 10.26 -4.67 -11.10
N GLU A 33 9.52 -5.60 -11.70
CA GLU A 33 10.10 -6.58 -12.63
C GLU A 33 10.47 -5.96 -13.98
N LYS A 34 9.59 -5.18 -14.61
CA LYS A 34 9.80 -4.71 -15.98
C LYS A 34 10.58 -3.40 -16.06
N GLN A 35 10.28 -2.44 -15.15
CA GLN A 35 10.92 -1.13 -15.22
C GLN A 35 12.25 -1.09 -14.46
N LYS A 36 12.36 -1.83 -13.36
CA LYS A 36 13.60 -1.90 -12.56
C LYS A 36 14.46 -3.12 -12.89
N GLY A 37 13.95 -4.09 -13.65
CA GLY A 37 14.66 -5.31 -14.02
C GLY A 37 14.98 -6.21 -12.82
N ILE A 38 14.23 -6.10 -11.73
CA ILE A 38 14.45 -6.84 -10.49
C ILE A 38 13.53 -8.06 -10.45
N ARG A 39 14.10 -9.24 -10.32
CA ARG A 39 13.32 -10.48 -10.22
C ARG A 39 12.57 -10.54 -8.89
N CYS A 40 11.26 -10.71 -8.94
CA CYS A 40 10.40 -10.89 -7.78
C CYS A 40 10.02 -12.36 -7.55
N HIS A 41 9.78 -12.70 -6.29
CA HIS A 41 9.11 -13.94 -5.91
C HIS A 41 7.70 -13.62 -5.43
N LEU A 42 6.70 -14.02 -6.20
CA LEU A 42 5.29 -13.81 -5.91
C LEU A 42 4.70 -14.98 -5.14
N THR A 43 3.95 -14.69 -4.09
CA THR A 43 2.99 -15.58 -3.42
C THR A 43 1.62 -14.91 -3.44
N PHE A 44 0.62 -15.56 -4.03
CA PHE A 44 -0.75 -15.02 -4.10
C PHE A 44 -1.76 -16.16 -3.87
N GLY A 45 -2.02 -16.45 -2.61
CA GLY A 45 -2.96 -17.48 -2.17
C GLY A 45 -4.38 -16.97 -1.98
N LYS A 46 -5.28 -17.86 -1.52
CA LYS A 46 -6.63 -17.47 -1.14
C LYS A 46 -6.59 -16.39 -0.05
N TYR A 47 -7.57 -15.49 -0.11
CA TYR A 47 -7.75 -14.46 0.92
C TYR A 47 -7.83 -15.08 2.31
N GLN A 48 -6.94 -14.65 3.19
CA GLN A 48 -6.89 -15.08 4.58
C GLN A 48 -6.37 -13.93 5.42
N LYS A 49 -7.22 -13.37 6.27
CA LYS A 49 -6.79 -12.38 7.29
C LYS A 49 -5.87 -13.08 8.30
N SER A 50 -4.57 -13.03 8.07
CA SER A 50 -3.57 -13.74 8.88
C SER A 50 -2.35 -12.87 9.14
N ILE A 51 -1.68 -13.12 10.27
CA ILE A 51 -0.38 -12.55 10.60
C ILE A 51 0.67 -13.08 9.60
N ASP A 52 0.52 -14.34 9.15
CA ASP A 52 1.32 -14.93 8.08
C ASP A 52 0.58 -14.79 6.75
N PRO A 53 0.76 -13.68 6.04
CA PRO A 53 0.02 -13.44 4.81
C PRO A 53 0.51 -14.35 3.70
N ASN A 54 -0.45 -14.81 2.89
CA ASN A 54 -0.16 -15.58 1.69
C ASN A 54 -0.30 -14.74 0.39
N ARG A 55 -0.26 -13.40 0.54
CA ARG A 55 -0.33 -12.44 -0.56
C ARG A 55 0.78 -11.41 -0.40
N PHE A 56 1.88 -11.65 -1.10
CA PHE A 56 3.03 -10.75 -1.11
C PHE A 56 3.91 -11.02 -2.33
N PHE A 57 4.73 -10.06 -2.69
CA PHE A 57 5.93 -10.33 -3.49
C PHE A 57 7.16 -9.83 -2.74
N LYS A 58 8.28 -10.52 -2.97
CA LYS A 58 9.57 -10.18 -2.36
C LYS A 58 10.67 -10.11 -3.40
N PHE A 59 11.63 -9.25 -3.15
CA PHE A 59 12.82 -9.08 -3.98
C PHE A 59 14.02 -8.63 -3.15
N LYS A 60 15.19 -8.70 -3.76
CA LYS A 60 16.43 -8.14 -3.20
C LYS A 60 16.69 -6.78 -3.82
N LEU A 61 16.96 -5.79 -2.99
CA LEU A 61 17.41 -4.46 -3.41
C LEU A 61 18.68 -4.11 -2.65
N ASP A 62 19.81 -4.02 -3.38
CA ASP A 62 21.12 -3.70 -2.78
C ASP A 62 21.51 -4.60 -1.60
N GLY A 63 21.09 -5.87 -1.62
CA GLY A 63 21.34 -6.86 -0.58
C GLY A 63 20.28 -6.92 0.52
N ALA A 64 19.40 -5.94 0.64
CA ALA A 64 18.30 -5.95 1.58
C ALA A 64 17.11 -6.79 1.07
N ASP A 65 16.42 -7.46 2.00
CA ASP A 65 15.17 -8.14 1.72
C ASP A 65 14.01 -7.14 1.75
N VAL A 66 13.35 -6.95 0.61
CA VAL A 66 12.14 -6.11 0.49
C VAL A 66 10.94 -7.01 0.28
N ILE A 67 9.87 -6.80 1.07
CA ILE A 67 8.61 -7.53 0.92
C ILE A 67 7.48 -6.52 0.86
N PHE A 68 6.69 -6.61 -0.22
CA PHE A 68 5.45 -5.86 -0.42
C PHE A 68 4.27 -6.79 -0.12
N TYR A 69 3.54 -6.51 0.95
CA TYR A 69 2.39 -7.31 1.38
C TYR A 69 1.08 -6.68 0.92
N TYR A 70 0.11 -7.54 0.63
CA TYR A 70 -1.28 -7.18 0.40
C TYR A 70 -2.15 -7.75 1.53
N GLU A 71 -2.87 -6.87 2.24
CA GLU A 71 -3.78 -7.20 3.35
C GLU A 71 -3.13 -8.02 4.48
N LYS A 72 -1.94 -7.66 4.87
CA LYS A 72 -1.30 -8.29 6.03
C LYS A 72 -1.93 -7.81 7.33
N LYS A 73 -2.27 -8.76 8.22
CA LYS A 73 -2.68 -8.46 9.58
C LYS A 73 -1.49 -8.03 10.43
N TYR A 74 -1.66 -6.95 11.17
CA TYR A 74 -0.75 -6.51 12.21
C TYR A 74 -1.49 -6.39 13.54
N ILE A 75 -0.80 -6.68 14.64
CA ILE A 75 -1.28 -6.39 16.00
C ILE A 75 -0.50 -5.17 16.48
N ASN A 76 -1.20 -4.09 16.83
CA ASN A 76 -0.56 -2.90 17.35
C ASN A 76 -0.26 -3.02 18.86
N TRP A 77 0.37 -2.01 19.43
CA TRP A 77 0.75 -1.95 20.82
C TRP A 77 -0.45 -1.92 21.82
N LEU A 78 -1.67 -1.73 21.33
CA LEU A 78 -2.92 -1.84 22.11
C LEU A 78 -3.63 -3.19 21.92
N ASP A 79 -2.96 -4.19 21.39
CA ASP A 79 -3.49 -5.53 21.07
C ASP A 79 -4.68 -5.51 20.14
N THR A 80 -4.79 -4.45 19.30
CA THR A 80 -5.84 -4.35 18.29
C THR A 80 -5.34 -4.74 16.89
N ASP A 81 -6.22 -5.41 16.15
CA ASP A 81 -5.94 -5.86 14.79
C ASP A 81 -5.98 -4.67 13.81
N ASN A 82 -4.94 -4.55 12.99
CA ASN A 82 -4.84 -3.59 11.90
C ASN A 82 -4.68 -4.33 10.58
N PHE A 83 -5.36 -3.85 9.54
CA PHE A 83 -5.37 -4.46 8.21
C PHE A 83 -5.16 -3.37 7.14
N PRO A 84 -3.96 -2.79 7.03
CA PRO A 84 -3.65 -1.91 5.92
C PRO A 84 -3.74 -2.65 4.59
N ASP A 85 -4.18 -1.97 3.53
CA ASP A 85 -4.29 -2.59 2.21
C ASP A 85 -2.92 -3.08 1.74
N PHE A 86 -1.88 -2.23 1.86
CA PHE A 86 -0.52 -2.64 1.55
C PHE A 86 0.46 -2.18 2.61
N THR A 87 1.51 -2.98 2.78
CA THR A 87 2.65 -2.62 3.63
C THR A 87 3.95 -3.07 2.99
N VAL A 88 5.01 -2.30 3.22
CA VAL A 88 6.35 -2.63 2.77
C VAL A 88 7.26 -2.82 3.96
N THR A 89 7.99 -3.94 3.97
CA THR A 89 9.04 -4.18 4.95
C THR A 89 10.41 -4.28 4.28
N VAL A 90 11.43 -3.77 4.95
CA VAL A 90 12.84 -3.94 4.56
C VAL A 90 13.55 -4.64 5.70
N ASN A 91 14.17 -5.79 5.43
CA ASN A 91 14.80 -6.66 6.42
C ASN A 91 13.87 -6.96 7.63
N GLY A 92 12.58 -7.14 7.35
CA GLY A 92 11.54 -7.41 8.35
C GLY A 92 10.99 -6.18 9.09
N LYS A 93 11.60 -5.00 8.96
CA LYS A 93 11.10 -3.75 9.56
C LYS A 93 10.05 -3.13 8.65
N LEU A 94 8.88 -2.77 9.20
CA LEU A 94 7.86 -2.00 8.50
C LEU A 94 8.37 -0.58 8.23
N ILE A 95 8.31 -0.15 6.98
CA ILE A 95 8.80 1.16 6.55
C ILE A 95 7.75 2.02 5.85
N TYR A 96 6.69 1.40 5.34
CA TYR A 96 5.70 2.09 4.54
C TYR A 96 4.33 1.42 4.63
N ILE A 97 3.29 2.24 4.79
CA ILE A 97 1.89 1.83 4.79
C ILE A 97 1.17 2.54 3.65
N LEU A 98 0.44 1.78 2.82
CA LEU A 98 -0.35 2.35 1.73
C LEU A 98 -1.80 1.90 1.86
N ASP A 99 -2.71 2.83 1.63
CA ASP A 99 -4.14 2.65 1.73
C ASP A 99 -4.81 3.09 0.41
N ALA A 100 -5.44 2.16 -0.27
CA ALA A 100 -6.07 2.39 -1.56
C ALA A 100 -7.54 2.79 -1.38
N LYS A 101 -7.95 3.86 -2.03
CA LYS A 101 -9.32 4.36 -1.97
C LYS A 101 -9.86 4.58 -3.37
N ASN A 102 -10.75 3.69 -3.80
CA ASN A 102 -11.36 3.72 -5.13
C ASN A 102 -12.49 4.74 -5.21
N TYR A 103 -12.14 6.02 -5.06
CA TYR A 103 -13.14 7.10 -5.16
C TYR A 103 -13.37 7.51 -6.61
N ALA A 104 -14.64 7.77 -6.96
CA ALA A 104 -14.99 8.37 -8.22
C ALA A 104 -14.44 9.80 -8.33
N GLU A 105 -14.26 10.27 -9.58
CA GLU A 105 -13.84 11.64 -9.86
C GLU A 105 -14.74 12.67 -9.16
N GLY A 106 -14.14 13.65 -8.51
CA GLY A 106 -14.83 14.69 -7.75
C GLY A 106 -15.13 14.36 -6.28
N ASN A 107 -15.00 13.11 -5.87
CA ASN A 107 -15.12 12.73 -4.47
C ASN A 107 -13.86 13.12 -3.69
N LYS A 108 -14.06 13.72 -2.51
CA LYS A 108 -12.97 14.08 -1.60
C LYS A 108 -12.71 12.94 -0.62
N LEU A 109 -11.43 12.72 -0.32
CA LEU A 109 -11.02 11.82 0.74
C LEU A 109 -11.62 12.26 2.08
N GLY A 110 -12.49 11.43 2.66
CA GLY A 110 -13.20 11.71 3.90
C GLY A 110 -12.27 11.76 5.11
N LYS A 111 -12.78 12.31 6.22
CA LYS A 111 -12.06 12.37 7.49
C LYS A 111 -11.73 10.95 7.99
N ASP A 112 -12.70 10.05 7.95
CA ASP A 112 -12.56 8.68 8.48
C ASP A 112 -11.41 7.91 7.80
N ALA A 113 -11.24 8.07 6.49
CA ALA A 113 -10.13 7.45 5.78
C ALA A 113 -8.77 8.01 6.23
N LYS A 114 -8.68 9.32 6.45
CA LYS A 114 -7.46 9.98 6.95
C LYS A 114 -7.13 9.51 8.37
N ASP A 115 -8.14 9.48 9.23
CA ASP A 115 -8.00 9.01 10.62
C ASP A 115 -7.59 7.52 10.65
N GLN A 116 -8.09 6.71 9.72
CA GLN A 116 -7.71 5.30 9.59
C GLN A 116 -6.23 5.13 9.25
N LEU A 117 -5.72 5.80 8.21
CA LEU A 117 -4.31 5.71 7.83
C LEU A 117 -3.40 6.20 8.97
N LEU A 118 -3.73 7.34 9.59
CA LEU A 118 -2.98 7.87 10.72
C LEU A 118 -2.99 6.91 11.92
N SER A 119 -4.11 6.26 12.18
CA SER A 119 -4.22 5.23 13.22
C SER A 119 -3.29 4.04 12.95
N TYR A 120 -3.21 3.58 11.70
CA TYR A 120 -2.25 2.53 11.31
C TYR A 120 -0.80 2.99 11.50
N MET A 121 -0.47 4.18 11.04
CA MET A 121 0.89 4.73 11.15
C MET A 121 1.34 4.85 12.60
N ILE A 122 0.50 5.41 13.47
CA ILE A 122 0.78 5.56 14.90
C ILE A 122 0.80 4.19 15.58
N GLY A 123 -0.20 3.35 15.32
CA GLY A 123 -0.34 2.04 15.96
C GLY A 123 0.79 1.06 15.61
N LEU A 124 1.41 1.22 14.45
CA LEU A 124 2.47 0.34 13.95
C LEU A 124 3.87 1.01 13.94
N ASP A 125 3.99 2.20 14.52
CA ASP A 125 5.25 2.98 14.57
C ASP A 125 5.89 3.16 13.18
N CYS A 126 5.07 3.56 12.20
CA CYS A 126 5.50 3.78 10.82
C CYS A 126 5.34 5.24 10.45
N GLY A 127 6.45 5.94 10.21
CA GLY A 127 6.46 7.36 9.90
C GLY A 127 6.03 7.71 8.46
N MET A 128 5.90 6.71 7.57
CA MET A 128 5.57 6.94 6.17
C MET A 128 4.28 6.24 5.77
N GLY A 129 3.32 7.00 5.23
CA GLY A 129 2.06 6.49 4.73
C GLY A 129 1.65 7.11 3.41
N SER A 130 0.79 6.43 2.64
CA SER A 130 0.23 7.00 1.41
C SER A 130 -1.21 6.59 1.20
N PHE A 131 -1.97 7.51 0.61
CA PHE A 131 -3.21 7.20 -0.08
C PHE A 131 -2.94 6.96 -1.55
N ILE A 132 -3.52 5.89 -2.09
CA ILE A 132 -3.53 5.60 -3.52
C ILE A 132 -4.94 5.89 -4.04
N LEU A 133 -5.05 6.85 -4.95
CA LEU A 133 -6.31 7.36 -5.46
C LEU A 133 -6.33 7.27 -6.99
N PRO A 134 -7.41 6.72 -7.62
CA PRO A 134 -7.53 6.72 -9.08
C PRO A 134 -7.76 8.12 -9.62
N TYR A 135 -8.45 8.97 -8.84
CA TYR A 135 -8.74 10.35 -9.16
C TYR A 135 -8.35 11.26 -8.00
N TYR A 136 -7.44 12.17 -8.26
CA TYR A 136 -7.06 13.21 -7.31
C TYR A 136 -7.12 14.57 -8.00
N PRO A 137 -7.64 15.63 -7.36
CA PRO A 137 -7.97 16.90 -8.01
C PRO A 137 -6.75 17.74 -8.43
N THR A 138 -5.54 17.35 -8.07
CA THR A 138 -4.32 18.06 -8.47
C THR A 138 -3.77 17.50 -9.77
N GLU A 139 -3.04 18.33 -10.54
CA GLU A 139 -2.32 17.89 -11.74
C GLU A 139 -1.09 17.06 -11.40
N ASP A 140 -0.58 17.18 -10.18
CA ASP A 140 0.59 16.47 -9.70
C ASP A 140 0.27 14.99 -9.46
N TYR A 141 1.24 14.14 -9.72
CA TYR A 141 1.14 12.70 -9.47
C TYR A 141 1.35 12.32 -8.00
N VAL A 142 2.03 13.19 -7.25
CA VAL A 142 2.26 13.08 -5.80
C VAL A 142 2.04 14.43 -5.15
N GLU A 143 1.29 14.44 -4.05
CA GLU A 143 1.22 15.55 -3.11
C GLU A 143 1.66 15.01 -1.74
N THR A 144 2.69 15.60 -1.14
CA THR A 144 3.21 15.20 0.18
C THR A 144 2.74 16.18 1.24
N LYS A 145 2.25 15.65 2.37
CA LYS A 145 2.00 16.40 3.60
C LYS A 145 2.89 15.87 4.71
N GLU A 146 3.59 16.78 5.35
CA GLU A 146 4.50 16.47 6.44
C GLU A 146 3.94 17.00 7.75
N HIS A 147 3.97 16.17 8.78
CA HIS A 147 3.60 16.60 10.13
C HIS A 147 4.70 17.50 10.71
N PRO A 148 4.35 18.51 11.56
CA PRO A 148 5.33 19.43 12.15
C PRO A 148 6.47 18.77 12.94
N ASP A 149 6.33 17.50 13.34
CA ASP A 149 7.42 16.73 13.97
C ASP A 149 8.56 16.34 13.01
N GLY A 150 8.38 16.54 11.69
CA GLY A 150 9.32 16.18 10.64
C GLY A 150 9.54 14.67 10.44
N LYS A 151 8.82 13.82 11.18
CA LYS A 151 9.00 12.36 11.16
C LYS A 151 7.87 11.64 10.43
N THR A 152 6.68 12.23 10.42
CA THR A 152 5.49 11.64 9.85
C THR A 152 5.16 12.31 8.52
N LYS A 153 5.08 11.52 7.46
CA LYS A 153 4.77 11.98 6.09
C LYS A 153 3.63 11.16 5.50
N VAL A 154 2.74 11.85 4.80
CA VAL A 154 1.64 11.23 4.07
C VAL A 154 1.64 11.72 2.64
N ASP A 155 1.76 10.80 1.69
CA ASP A 155 1.66 11.09 0.27
C ASP A 155 0.26 10.77 -0.26
N PHE A 156 -0.14 11.53 -1.26
CA PHE A 156 -1.34 11.29 -2.04
C PHE A 156 -0.91 10.94 -3.46
N LEU A 157 -1.01 9.66 -3.81
CA LEU A 157 -0.51 9.11 -5.05
C LEU A 157 -1.65 8.93 -6.05
N ARG A 158 -1.43 9.28 -7.32
CA ARG A 158 -2.38 9.07 -8.38
C ARG A 158 -2.04 7.82 -9.18
N ILE A 159 -2.71 6.72 -8.88
CA ILE A 159 -2.58 5.46 -9.61
C ILE A 159 -3.94 5.08 -10.18
N THR A 160 -4.08 5.12 -11.51
CA THR A 160 -5.35 4.91 -12.21
C THR A 160 -5.19 3.89 -13.34
N PRO A 161 -6.19 3.02 -13.59
CA PRO A 161 -6.19 2.12 -14.74
C PRO A 161 -6.22 2.82 -16.10
N SER A 162 -6.57 4.11 -16.15
CA SER A 162 -6.67 4.84 -17.40
C SER A 162 -5.35 4.88 -18.16
N TRP A 163 -5.33 4.34 -19.39
CA TRP A 163 -4.19 4.39 -20.30
C TRP A 163 -3.74 5.82 -20.61
N LYS A 164 -4.67 6.79 -20.62
CA LYS A 164 -4.37 8.21 -20.83
C LYS A 164 -3.49 8.83 -19.75
N LEU A 165 -3.43 8.19 -18.58
CA LEU A 165 -2.67 8.63 -17.41
C LEU A 165 -1.52 7.67 -17.07
N GLU A 166 -1.10 6.83 -18.01
CA GLU A 166 -0.03 5.85 -17.81
C GLU A 166 1.26 6.51 -17.30
N LYS A 167 1.63 7.65 -17.86
CA LYS A 167 2.82 8.40 -17.39
C LYS A 167 2.69 8.80 -15.92
N LYS A 168 1.53 9.29 -15.48
CA LYS A 168 1.30 9.68 -14.06
C LYS A 168 1.30 8.45 -13.15
N ARG A 169 0.70 7.34 -13.61
CA ARG A 169 0.76 6.06 -12.91
C ARG A 169 2.20 5.60 -12.70
N THR A 170 2.99 5.60 -13.76
CA THR A 170 4.42 5.22 -13.69
C THR A 170 5.20 6.10 -12.73
N GLN A 171 4.97 7.41 -12.72
CA GLN A 171 5.60 8.34 -11.79
C GLN A 171 5.22 8.06 -10.33
N SER A 172 3.96 7.71 -10.05
CA SER A 172 3.52 7.33 -8.70
C SER A 172 4.15 6.01 -8.24
N LEU A 173 4.27 5.03 -9.13
CA LEU A 173 4.95 3.76 -8.84
C LEU A 173 6.46 3.96 -8.63
N GLU A 174 7.08 4.85 -9.42
CA GLU A 174 8.47 5.27 -9.23
C GLU A 174 8.67 5.87 -7.84
N HIS A 175 7.80 6.78 -7.43
CA HIS A 175 7.88 7.43 -6.12
C HIS A 175 7.82 6.41 -4.97
N ILE A 176 6.91 5.42 -5.03
CA ILE A 176 6.88 4.32 -4.05
C ILE A 176 8.22 3.58 -4.02
N PHE A 177 8.78 3.28 -5.20
CA PHE A 177 10.05 2.57 -5.29
C PHE A 177 11.23 3.41 -4.78
N GLU A 178 11.23 4.72 -5.01
CA GLU A 178 12.24 5.66 -4.50
C GLU A 178 12.26 5.69 -2.98
N ILE A 179 11.12 5.76 -2.30
CA ILE A 179 11.01 5.69 -0.84
C ILE A 179 11.66 4.40 -0.31
N ILE A 180 11.37 3.26 -0.94
CA ILE A 180 11.98 1.97 -0.58
C ILE A 180 13.49 2.02 -0.78
N SER A 181 13.95 2.54 -1.92
CA SER A 181 15.37 2.62 -2.28
C SER A 181 16.17 3.54 -1.34
N GLU A 182 15.59 4.69 -0.98
CA GLU A 182 16.20 5.62 -0.02
C GLU A 182 16.35 4.99 1.36
N HIS A 183 15.30 4.26 1.82
CA HIS A 183 15.38 3.54 3.08
C HIS A 183 16.49 2.47 3.03
N VAL A 184 16.57 1.68 1.96
CA VAL A 184 17.63 0.66 1.81
C VAL A 184 19.02 1.30 1.81
N LYS A 185 19.20 2.45 1.14
CA LYS A 185 20.46 3.20 1.16
C LYS A 185 20.83 3.70 2.55
N SER A 186 19.85 4.16 3.33
CA SER A 186 20.07 4.64 4.70
C SER A 186 20.56 3.56 5.67
N LEU A 187 20.30 2.28 5.38
CA LEU A 187 20.79 1.16 6.20
C LEU A 187 22.29 0.86 6.01
N LYS A 188 22.93 1.45 4.99
CA LYS A 188 24.34 1.22 4.67
C LYS A 188 25.26 2.30 5.25
N ASN A 189 24.66 3.40 5.73
CA ASN A 189 25.36 4.52 6.36
C ASN A 189 25.28 4.44 7.89
#